data_cd84b8de1171631941fbbe524c89ad3c
#
_entry.id   cd84b8de1171631941fbbe524c89ad3c
#
_cell.length_a   1.000
_cell.length_b   1.000
_cell.length_c   1.000
_cell.angle_alpha   90.00
_cell.angle_beta   90.00
_cell.angle_gamma   90.00
#
_symmetry.space_group_name_H-M   'P 1'
#
loop_
_entity.id
_entity.type
_entity.pdbx_description
1 polymer ?
#
loop_
_entity_poly.entity_id
_entity_poly.type
_entity_poly.pdbx_seq_one_letter_code
_entity_poly.pdbx_strand_id
1 'polypeptide(L)'
;MTTEFGTGQATGDSGDAAAMDAIREAMDDISASEPDFCQIFCSPTYDYEAVLWGARSVVGSDTEIVGCSSSGEFTESGSGNGTVTVGVVSSDSMRFFSSLSTELSADPERCLFEAVHDLPASEDPAVEGYPHRTIINLHDGMAGIGNKVTRLTEQYLDDEETPVVGGSAGDDLQLEQTHVFRNDRVETDAVVLALIAAEDPLPVTVNHGHEPISEAMTVTRAEGSTVYELDGRPAFEAWRDAIREDAKETYDIDVDELEAGSEDLVMLLGRYELGIESEPEADADGLASRIKTFIESKLISTTGYNIRWPGHTTDTEGPLDFAVSVSEGTEVRVTHSNKSDQVYAVRNAANNAVNELRGGNVAGGFVYDCACRAMILGDDFDDAVDTIHSAIDAPFAGFETYGEVCSADEDYTGYHNTSSVILLFPE
;
A
#
# COMPACT_ATOMS: atom_id res chain seq x y z
N MET A 1 17.72 24.49 -1.37
CA MET A 1 17.57 23.06 -1.67
C MET A 1 16.18 22.92 -2.22
N THR A 2 16.04 22.35 -3.37
CA THR A 2 14.72 22.24 -4.02
C THR A 2 14.53 20.79 -4.42
N THR A 3 13.41 20.21 -3.97
CA THR A 3 12.91 18.99 -4.54
C THR A 3 11.83 19.34 -5.54
N GLU A 4 11.89 18.77 -6.72
CA GLU A 4 10.89 18.88 -7.78
C GLU A 4 10.28 17.50 -8.02
N PHE A 5 8.99 17.46 -8.22
CA PHE A 5 8.23 16.25 -8.45
C PHE A 5 7.32 16.45 -9.66
N GLY A 6 7.33 15.51 -10.59
CA GLY A 6 6.45 15.55 -11.76
C GLY A 6 5.73 14.23 -11.95
N THR A 7 4.54 14.30 -12.50
CA THR A 7 3.67 13.15 -12.75
C THR A 7 3.25 13.05 -14.20
N GLY A 8 2.98 11.85 -14.66
CA GLY A 8 2.39 11.65 -15.96
C GLY A 8 1.69 10.31 -16.07
N GLN A 9 0.63 10.29 -16.86
CA GLN A 9 -0.16 9.10 -17.11
C GLN A 9 -0.51 9.02 -18.59
N ALA A 10 -0.21 7.89 -19.24
CA ALA A 10 -0.49 7.73 -20.66
C ALA A 10 -0.94 6.32 -21.01
N THR A 11 -1.66 6.24 -22.12
CA THR A 11 -1.93 5.01 -22.86
C THR A 11 -1.20 5.05 -24.18
N GLY A 12 -0.90 3.88 -24.78
CA GLY A 12 -0.23 3.83 -26.06
C GLY A 12 -0.50 2.51 -26.80
N ASP A 13 -0.14 2.46 -28.07
CA ASP A 13 -0.23 1.24 -28.88
C ASP A 13 0.81 0.18 -28.45
N SER A 14 1.80 0.59 -27.64
CA SER A 14 2.86 -0.27 -27.09
C SER A 14 3.36 0.30 -25.75
N GLY A 15 3.98 -0.57 -24.94
CA GLY A 15 4.47 -0.19 -23.62
C GLY A 15 5.55 0.91 -23.66
N ASP A 16 6.44 0.86 -24.65
CA ASP A 16 7.48 1.89 -24.81
C ASP A 16 6.88 3.25 -25.18
N ALA A 17 5.87 3.30 -26.06
CA ALA A 17 5.19 4.54 -26.41
C ALA A 17 4.45 5.14 -25.22
N ALA A 18 3.67 4.33 -24.48
CA ALA A 18 2.96 4.77 -23.31
C ALA A 18 3.92 5.31 -22.23
N ALA A 19 5.00 4.59 -21.93
CA ALA A 19 6.01 5.01 -20.98
C ALA A 19 6.72 6.31 -21.38
N MET A 20 7.10 6.43 -22.67
CA MET A 20 7.75 7.65 -23.16
C MET A 20 6.84 8.87 -23.07
N ASP A 21 5.55 8.71 -23.32
CA ASP A 21 4.60 9.82 -23.24
C ASP A 21 4.30 10.21 -21.79
N ALA A 22 4.07 9.23 -20.89
CA ALA A 22 3.89 9.48 -19.47
C ALA A 22 5.12 10.18 -18.85
N ILE A 23 6.33 9.70 -19.16
CA ILE A 23 7.54 10.34 -18.59
C ILE A 23 7.78 11.74 -19.17
N ARG A 24 7.49 12.00 -20.44
CA ARG A 24 7.61 13.36 -21.00
C ARG A 24 6.66 14.32 -20.32
N GLU A 25 5.43 13.89 -20.05
CA GLU A 25 4.48 14.67 -19.26
C GLU A 25 5.06 14.99 -17.87
N ALA A 26 5.54 13.98 -17.14
CA ALA A 26 6.16 14.16 -15.84
C ALA A 26 7.39 15.07 -15.87
N MET A 27 8.21 14.99 -16.91
CA MET A 27 9.41 15.83 -17.08
C MET A 27 9.09 17.28 -17.41
N ASP A 28 7.89 17.60 -17.90
CA ASP A 28 7.48 18.99 -18.15
C ASP A 28 7.28 19.79 -16.81
N ASP A 29 7.09 19.08 -15.70
CA ASP A 29 6.88 19.68 -14.36
C ASP A 29 8.18 19.88 -13.58
N ILE A 30 9.31 19.34 -14.03
CA ILE A 30 10.60 19.49 -13.37
C ILE A 30 11.59 20.25 -14.24
N SER A 31 12.53 20.97 -13.61
CA SER A 31 13.55 21.74 -14.32
C SER A 31 14.78 20.92 -14.71
N ALA A 32 14.98 19.77 -14.05
CA ALA A 32 16.10 18.87 -14.32
C ALA A 32 15.96 18.20 -15.68
N SER A 33 17.08 18.01 -16.38
CA SER A 33 17.09 17.25 -17.65
C SER A 33 17.07 15.75 -17.48
N GLU A 34 17.49 15.26 -16.33
CA GLU A 34 17.48 13.87 -15.89
C GLU A 34 17.05 13.86 -14.42
N PRO A 35 15.98 13.15 -14.05
CA PRO A 35 15.56 13.03 -12.65
C PRO A 35 16.47 12.05 -11.90
N ASP A 36 16.53 12.18 -10.58
CA ASP A 36 17.30 11.27 -9.72
C ASP A 36 16.56 9.92 -9.53
N PHE A 37 15.22 9.97 -9.53
CA PHE A 37 14.37 8.81 -9.26
C PHE A 37 13.12 8.81 -10.16
N CYS A 38 12.70 7.62 -10.56
CA CYS A 38 11.46 7.39 -11.30
C CYS A 38 10.75 6.15 -10.78
N GLN A 39 9.50 6.32 -10.34
CA GLN A 39 8.64 5.19 -9.98
C GLN A 39 7.57 4.99 -11.04
N ILE A 40 7.39 3.73 -11.50
CA ILE A 40 6.50 3.37 -12.60
C ILE A 40 5.45 2.38 -12.11
N PHE A 41 4.20 2.66 -12.38
CA PHE A 41 3.07 1.77 -12.20
C PHE A 41 2.48 1.45 -13.58
N CYS A 42 2.20 0.18 -13.84
CA CYS A 42 1.90 -0.24 -15.19
C CYS A 42 0.85 -1.35 -15.23
N SER A 43 -0.20 -1.13 -16.01
CA SER A 43 -1.20 -2.15 -16.30
C SER A 43 -0.59 -3.41 -16.94
N PRO A 44 -1.12 -4.61 -16.63
CA PRO A 44 -0.68 -5.88 -17.22
C PRO A 44 -0.97 -6.00 -18.73
N THR A 45 -1.59 -5.01 -19.33
CA THR A 45 -1.83 -4.98 -20.79
C THR A 45 -0.58 -4.70 -21.60
N TYR A 46 0.51 -4.23 -20.97
CA TYR A 46 1.75 -3.87 -21.65
C TYR A 46 2.87 -4.90 -21.45
N ASP A 47 3.78 -4.93 -22.41
CA ASP A 47 5.08 -5.57 -22.28
C ASP A 47 5.97 -4.71 -21.39
N TYR A 48 6.28 -5.18 -20.20
CA TYR A 48 7.02 -4.43 -19.17
C TYR A 48 8.47 -4.15 -19.56
N GLU A 49 9.13 -5.03 -20.32
CA GLU A 49 10.48 -4.78 -20.84
C GLU A 49 10.46 -3.58 -21.82
N ALA A 50 9.41 -3.50 -22.65
CA ALA A 50 9.21 -2.36 -23.54
C ALA A 50 8.93 -1.07 -22.74
N VAL A 51 8.12 -1.13 -21.66
CA VAL A 51 7.86 0.00 -20.76
C VAL A 51 9.18 0.54 -20.18
N LEU A 52 10.02 -0.34 -19.62
CA LEU A 52 11.31 0.07 -19.04
C LEU A 52 12.27 0.62 -20.08
N TRP A 53 12.29 0.04 -21.27
CA TRP A 53 13.10 0.58 -22.39
C TRP A 53 12.63 1.98 -22.80
N GLY A 54 11.32 2.20 -22.91
CA GLY A 54 10.73 3.50 -23.19
C GLY A 54 11.08 4.53 -22.13
N ALA A 55 10.88 4.15 -20.86
CA ALA A 55 11.21 4.98 -19.71
C ALA A 55 12.68 5.40 -19.69
N ARG A 56 13.59 4.43 -19.77
CA ARG A 56 15.04 4.66 -19.77
C ARG A 56 15.50 5.58 -20.89
N SER A 57 14.84 5.51 -22.06
CA SER A 57 15.17 6.36 -23.22
C SER A 57 14.90 7.85 -22.98
N VAL A 58 14.05 8.19 -22.02
CA VAL A 58 13.68 9.57 -21.68
C VAL A 58 14.41 10.07 -20.44
N VAL A 59 14.42 9.29 -19.33
CA VAL A 59 15.01 9.73 -18.06
C VAL A 59 16.55 9.69 -18.03
N GLY A 60 17.20 9.00 -18.98
CA GLY A 60 18.66 8.88 -19.01
C GLY A 60 19.19 7.65 -18.25
N SER A 61 20.53 7.52 -18.15
CA SER A 61 21.18 6.31 -17.61
C SER A 61 21.35 6.34 -16.08
N ASP A 62 21.37 7.52 -15.48
CA ASP A 62 21.75 7.73 -14.08
C ASP A 62 20.55 7.75 -13.13
N THR A 63 19.32 7.83 -13.68
CA THR A 63 18.08 7.75 -12.93
C THR A 63 17.84 6.35 -12.35
N GLU A 64 17.56 6.25 -11.05
CA GLU A 64 17.05 5.01 -10.45
C GLU A 64 15.59 4.81 -10.83
N ILE A 65 15.29 3.69 -11.50
CA ILE A 65 13.92 3.31 -11.87
C ILE A 65 13.48 2.13 -11.02
N VAL A 66 12.32 2.27 -10.36
CA VAL A 66 11.64 1.16 -9.70
C VAL A 66 10.16 1.16 -10.09
N GLY A 67 9.46 0.06 -9.87
CA GLY A 67 8.04 0.00 -10.17
C GLY A 67 7.46 -1.39 -10.06
N CYS A 68 6.19 -1.49 -10.43
CA CYS A 68 5.49 -2.77 -10.46
C CYS A 68 4.29 -2.75 -11.42
N SER A 69 3.75 -3.93 -11.68
CA SER A 69 2.42 -4.08 -12.26
C SER A 69 1.33 -3.69 -11.24
N SER A 70 0.18 -3.29 -11.72
CA SER A 70 -0.89 -2.64 -10.95
C SER A 70 -2.27 -3.20 -11.26
N SER A 71 -3.27 -2.81 -10.45
CA SER A 71 -4.69 -3.11 -10.71
C SER A 71 -5.50 -1.88 -11.09
N GLY A 72 -4.83 -0.80 -11.37
CA GLY A 72 -5.30 0.51 -11.73
C GLY A 72 -4.25 1.54 -11.34
N GLU A 73 -4.17 2.62 -12.07
CA GLU A 73 -3.18 3.67 -11.87
C GLU A 73 -3.88 5.03 -11.78
N PHE A 74 -3.27 5.97 -11.07
CA PHE A 74 -3.82 7.32 -10.94
C PHE A 74 -2.75 8.37 -10.69
N THR A 75 -3.07 9.60 -11.07
CA THR A 75 -2.34 10.82 -10.69
C THR A 75 -3.34 11.80 -10.08
N GLU A 76 -2.89 12.97 -9.68
CA GLU A 76 -3.78 14.07 -9.26
C GLU A 76 -4.78 14.50 -10.35
N SER A 77 -4.56 14.08 -11.58
CA SER A 77 -5.45 14.37 -12.72
C SER A 77 -6.59 13.37 -12.91
N GLY A 78 -6.57 12.26 -12.17
CA GLY A 78 -7.62 11.22 -12.20
C GLY A 78 -7.07 9.81 -12.29
N SER A 79 -7.97 8.83 -12.24
CA SER A 79 -7.66 7.40 -12.34
C SER A 79 -7.77 6.86 -13.77
N GLY A 80 -7.09 5.75 -14.03
CA GLY A 80 -7.14 5.04 -15.31
C GLY A 80 -6.87 3.56 -15.17
N ASN A 81 -7.36 2.81 -16.15
CA ASN A 81 -7.03 1.40 -16.34
C ASN A 81 -6.34 1.22 -17.68
N GLY A 82 -5.39 0.33 -17.77
CA GLY A 82 -4.64 0.13 -19.00
C GLY A 82 -3.66 1.27 -19.30
N THR A 83 -3.11 1.88 -18.29
CA THR A 83 -2.19 3.02 -18.39
C THR A 83 -0.78 2.66 -17.96
N VAL A 84 0.17 3.53 -18.26
CA VAL A 84 1.47 3.65 -17.60
C VAL A 84 1.44 4.96 -16.84
N THR A 85 1.61 4.91 -15.52
CA THR A 85 1.65 6.07 -14.63
C THR A 85 3.03 6.18 -14.00
N VAL A 86 3.55 7.40 -13.93
CA VAL A 86 4.89 7.64 -13.42
C VAL A 86 4.93 8.84 -12.48
N GLY A 87 5.81 8.75 -11.48
CA GLY A 87 6.28 9.88 -10.71
C GLY A 87 7.79 10.00 -10.86
N VAL A 88 8.30 11.20 -11.17
CA VAL A 88 9.72 11.50 -11.24
C VAL A 88 10.12 12.50 -10.16
N VAL A 89 11.31 12.30 -9.58
CA VAL A 89 11.83 13.15 -8.50
C VAL A 89 13.21 13.65 -8.88
N SER A 90 13.45 14.95 -8.71
CA SER A 90 14.77 15.53 -8.75
C SER A 90 15.03 16.30 -7.46
N SER A 91 16.15 16.04 -6.75
CA SER A 91 16.41 16.65 -5.45
C SER A 91 17.88 16.83 -5.13
N ASP A 92 18.22 18.02 -4.64
CA ASP A 92 19.54 18.29 -4.08
C ASP A 92 19.72 17.74 -2.64
N SER A 93 18.60 17.46 -1.95
CA SER A 93 18.55 17.07 -0.53
C SER A 93 18.28 15.57 -0.30
N MET A 94 18.28 14.76 -1.36
CA MET A 94 18.00 13.33 -1.29
C MET A 94 18.97 12.51 -2.14
N ARG A 95 19.10 11.22 -1.79
CA ARG A 95 19.81 10.19 -2.57
C ARG A 95 18.94 8.97 -2.69
N PHE A 96 18.97 8.36 -3.86
CA PHE A 96 18.13 7.22 -4.19
C PHE A 96 19.00 6.02 -4.55
N PHE A 97 18.65 4.87 -3.99
CA PHE A 97 19.29 3.59 -4.26
C PHE A 97 18.22 2.53 -4.37
N SER A 98 18.44 1.50 -5.15
CA SER A 98 17.50 0.40 -5.24
C SER A 98 18.18 -0.96 -5.23
N SER A 99 17.46 -1.98 -4.83
CA SER A 99 17.86 -3.38 -4.87
C SER A 99 16.72 -4.24 -5.42
N LEU A 100 17.04 -5.44 -5.88
CA LEU A 100 16.07 -6.43 -6.35
C LEU A 100 16.57 -7.82 -6.01
N SER A 101 15.74 -8.63 -5.35
CA SER A 101 16.01 -10.04 -5.07
C SER A 101 14.83 -10.92 -5.48
N THR A 102 15.11 -12.14 -5.88
CA THR A 102 14.18 -13.14 -6.41
C THR A 102 14.03 -14.35 -5.51
N GLU A 103 13.14 -15.30 -5.87
CA GLU A 103 12.80 -16.50 -5.09
C GLU A 103 12.11 -16.15 -3.76
N LEU A 104 11.28 -15.10 -3.78
CA LEU A 104 10.60 -14.55 -2.61
C LEU A 104 9.71 -15.58 -1.91
N SER A 105 8.94 -16.37 -2.65
CA SER A 105 8.06 -17.41 -2.10
C SER A 105 8.83 -18.63 -1.59
N ALA A 106 9.95 -18.96 -2.25
CA ALA A 106 10.73 -20.16 -1.93
C ALA A 106 11.63 -19.96 -0.70
N ASP A 107 12.29 -18.81 -0.57
CA ASP A 107 13.20 -18.48 0.55
C ASP A 107 13.12 -16.97 0.89
N PRO A 108 12.02 -16.54 1.54
CA PRO A 108 11.81 -15.12 1.85
C PRO A 108 12.87 -14.54 2.78
N GLU A 109 13.43 -15.33 3.72
CA GLU A 109 14.49 -14.88 4.62
C GLU A 109 15.75 -14.49 3.83
N ARG A 110 16.20 -15.34 2.91
CA ARG A 110 17.35 -15.05 2.06
C ARG A 110 17.04 -13.88 1.12
N CYS A 111 15.87 -13.91 0.48
CA CYS A 111 15.47 -12.89 -0.51
C CYS A 111 15.49 -11.49 0.12
N LEU A 112 14.82 -11.30 1.27
CA LEU A 112 14.77 -10.01 1.95
C LEU A 112 16.14 -9.63 2.56
N PHE A 113 16.89 -10.60 3.11
CA PHE A 113 18.24 -10.35 3.59
C PHE A 113 19.13 -9.80 2.48
N GLU A 114 19.16 -10.42 1.31
CA GLU A 114 19.94 -9.96 0.16
C GLU A 114 19.45 -8.57 -0.31
N ALA A 115 18.13 -8.37 -0.46
CA ALA A 115 17.57 -7.10 -0.92
C ALA A 115 17.94 -5.93 0.01
N VAL A 116 17.85 -6.11 1.33
CA VAL A 116 18.20 -5.05 2.30
C VAL A 116 19.70 -4.80 2.32
N HIS A 117 20.53 -5.85 2.30
CA HIS A 117 22.00 -5.69 2.39
C HIS A 117 22.67 -5.22 1.10
N ASP A 118 21.96 -5.25 -0.03
CA ASP A 118 22.40 -4.63 -1.29
C ASP A 118 22.19 -3.10 -1.29
N LEU A 119 21.43 -2.55 -0.32
CA LEU A 119 21.28 -1.11 -0.11
C LEU A 119 22.38 -0.57 0.80
N PRO A 120 22.75 0.71 0.67
CA PRO A 120 23.68 1.36 1.60
C PRO A 120 23.19 1.27 3.05
N ALA A 121 24.04 0.85 3.97
CA ALA A 121 23.79 0.91 5.40
C ALA A 121 23.83 2.36 5.91
N SER A 122 23.30 2.62 7.11
CA SER A 122 23.23 3.97 7.69
C SER A 122 24.60 4.66 7.84
N GLU A 123 25.68 3.88 8.03
CA GLU A 123 27.06 4.38 8.14
C GLU A 123 27.80 4.44 6.79
N ASP A 124 27.15 4.07 5.67
CA ASP A 124 27.80 4.07 4.36
C ASP A 124 28.13 5.51 3.91
N PRO A 125 29.33 5.78 3.39
CA PRO A 125 29.69 7.09 2.85
C PRO A 125 28.78 7.61 1.74
N ALA A 126 28.04 6.74 1.05
CA ALA A 126 27.10 7.13 0.00
C ALA A 126 25.88 7.90 0.55
N VAL A 127 25.55 7.71 1.83
CA VAL A 127 24.44 8.39 2.52
C VAL A 127 24.93 9.38 3.58
N GLU A 128 26.23 9.71 3.61
CA GLU A 128 26.78 10.71 4.53
C GLU A 128 26.11 12.07 4.32
N GLY A 129 25.54 12.63 5.38
CA GLY A 129 24.81 13.91 5.33
C GLY A 129 23.30 13.79 5.14
N TYR A 130 22.79 12.56 4.96
CA TYR A 130 21.36 12.24 4.80
C TYR A 130 20.90 11.33 5.93
N PRO A 131 20.59 11.89 7.12
CA PRO A 131 20.33 11.10 8.32
C PRO A 131 18.96 10.41 8.32
N HIS A 132 18.02 10.89 7.50
CA HIS A 132 16.68 10.31 7.44
C HIS A 132 16.59 9.32 6.28
N ARG A 133 15.95 8.19 6.55
CA ARG A 133 15.83 7.08 5.60
C ARG A 133 14.37 6.69 5.46
N THR A 134 13.98 6.28 4.26
CA THR A 134 12.66 5.69 3.98
C THR A 134 12.86 4.58 2.95
N ILE A 135 12.24 3.44 3.15
CA ILE A 135 12.27 2.32 2.20
C ILE A 135 10.92 2.25 1.48
N ILE A 136 10.95 2.31 0.15
CA ILE A 136 9.82 1.87 -0.67
C ILE A 136 9.98 0.36 -0.91
N ASN A 137 8.97 -0.42 -0.57
CA ASN A 137 8.90 -1.86 -0.77
C ASN A 137 7.82 -2.19 -1.80
N LEU A 138 8.24 -2.69 -2.95
CA LEU A 138 7.34 -3.25 -3.97
C LEU A 138 7.64 -4.74 -4.11
N HIS A 139 6.65 -5.59 -3.92
CA HIS A 139 6.85 -7.04 -3.98
C HIS A 139 5.74 -7.74 -4.77
N ASP A 140 6.03 -8.95 -5.20
CA ASP A 140 5.09 -9.79 -5.92
C ASP A 140 3.83 -10.04 -5.07
N GLY A 141 2.66 -9.56 -5.55
CA GLY A 141 1.39 -9.68 -4.85
C GLY A 141 0.86 -11.11 -4.79
N MET A 142 1.25 -11.95 -5.74
CA MET A 142 0.85 -13.36 -5.78
C MET A 142 1.66 -14.27 -4.85
N ALA A 143 2.73 -13.75 -4.24
CA ALA A 143 3.53 -14.49 -3.24
C ALA A 143 2.72 -14.82 -1.97
N GLY A 144 1.67 -14.07 -1.64
CA GLY A 144 0.76 -14.34 -0.51
C GLY A 144 1.41 -14.23 0.88
N ILE A 145 2.55 -13.55 0.99
CA ILE A 145 3.34 -13.44 2.23
C ILE A 145 3.66 -11.99 2.62
N GLY A 146 2.81 -11.03 2.23
CA GLY A 146 3.03 -9.60 2.47
C GLY A 146 3.39 -9.26 3.91
N ASN A 147 2.70 -9.82 4.92
CA ASN A 147 3.06 -9.67 6.34
C ASN A 147 4.51 -10.08 6.63
N LYS A 148 4.97 -11.20 6.03
CA LYS A 148 6.32 -11.70 6.22
C LYS A 148 7.35 -10.81 5.52
N VAL A 149 7.00 -10.33 4.33
CA VAL A 149 7.83 -9.39 3.56
C VAL A 149 8.09 -8.12 4.36
N THR A 150 7.04 -7.48 4.86
CA THR A 150 7.15 -6.25 5.66
C THR A 150 8.02 -6.48 6.90
N ARG A 151 7.67 -7.48 7.72
CA ARG A 151 8.40 -7.80 8.95
C ARG A 151 9.87 -8.16 8.72
N LEU A 152 10.20 -8.89 7.67
CA LEU A 152 11.60 -9.24 7.36
C LEU A 152 12.37 -8.04 6.82
N THR A 153 11.73 -7.15 6.05
CA THR A 153 12.36 -5.89 5.63
C THR A 153 12.78 -5.09 6.85
N GLU A 154 11.86 -4.84 7.78
CA GLU A 154 12.13 -4.14 9.05
C GLU A 154 13.23 -4.83 9.87
N GLN A 155 13.13 -6.15 10.03
CA GLN A 155 14.08 -6.94 10.82
C GLN A 155 15.53 -6.86 10.31
N TYR A 156 15.72 -6.71 9.01
CA TYR A 156 17.06 -6.69 8.40
C TYR A 156 17.63 -5.29 8.22
N LEU A 157 16.81 -4.24 8.40
CA LEU A 157 17.31 -2.87 8.44
C LEU A 157 18.24 -2.68 9.65
N ASP A 158 19.26 -1.85 9.47
CA ASP A 158 20.24 -1.50 10.51
C ASP A 158 19.78 -0.32 11.39
N ASP A 159 18.61 0.25 11.08
CA ASP A 159 17.99 1.38 11.77
C ASP A 159 16.49 1.11 11.93
N GLU A 160 16.05 0.93 13.18
CA GLU A 160 14.65 0.65 13.55
C GLU A 160 13.71 1.85 13.31
N GLU A 161 14.26 3.08 13.15
CA GLU A 161 13.48 4.28 12.88
C GLU A 161 13.22 4.49 11.38
N THR A 162 13.74 3.63 10.49
CA THR A 162 13.54 3.74 9.03
C THR A 162 12.13 3.28 8.63
N PRO A 163 11.23 4.18 8.18
CA PRO A 163 9.92 3.77 7.69
C PRO A 163 10.01 2.88 6.46
N VAL A 164 9.13 1.87 6.38
CA VAL A 164 8.92 1.06 5.18
C VAL A 164 7.52 1.33 4.64
N VAL A 165 7.43 1.74 3.37
CA VAL A 165 6.16 2.08 2.70
C VAL A 165 6.09 1.41 1.34
N GLY A 166 4.89 1.24 0.79
CA GLY A 166 4.73 0.67 -0.54
C GLY A 166 3.55 -0.26 -0.65
N GLY A 167 3.70 -1.30 -1.45
CA GLY A 167 2.61 -2.25 -1.65
C GLY A 167 2.97 -3.44 -2.52
N SER A 168 2.06 -4.40 -2.54
CA SER A 168 2.11 -5.56 -3.41
C SER A 168 1.70 -5.19 -4.82
N ALA A 169 2.43 -5.66 -5.80
CA ALA A 169 2.05 -5.54 -7.21
C ALA A 169 0.68 -6.16 -7.48
N GLY A 170 -0.07 -5.60 -8.42
CA GLY A 170 -1.37 -6.08 -8.89
C GLY A 170 -1.32 -6.54 -10.36
N ASP A 171 -2.46 -7.08 -10.87
CA ASP A 171 -2.59 -7.53 -12.26
C ASP A 171 -4.03 -7.36 -12.80
N ASP A 172 -4.65 -6.18 -12.59
CA ASP A 172 -6.04 -5.88 -12.98
C ASP A 172 -7.05 -6.91 -12.41
N LEU A 173 -6.83 -7.41 -11.19
CA LEU A 173 -7.64 -8.42 -10.51
C LEU A 173 -7.73 -9.76 -11.25
N GLN A 174 -6.80 -10.07 -12.14
CA GLN A 174 -6.71 -11.36 -12.81
C GLN A 174 -6.24 -12.46 -11.86
N LEU A 175 -5.45 -12.10 -10.84
CA LEU A 175 -4.87 -12.99 -9.82
C LEU A 175 -4.06 -14.13 -10.46
N GLU A 176 -3.33 -13.82 -11.53
CA GLU A 176 -2.52 -14.78 -12.28
C GLU A 176 -1.03 -14.57 -12.09
N GLN A 177 -0.53 -13.35 -12.32
CA GLN A 177 0.90 -13.05 -12.23
C GLN A 177 1.17 -11.55 -12.06
N THR A 178 1.94 -11.20 -11.05
CA THR A 178 2.40 -9.83 -10.80
C THR A 178 3.90 -9.68 -11.04
N HIS A 179 4.34 -8.45 -11.32
CA HIS A 179 5.72 -8.16 -11.69
C HIS A 179 6.24 -6.96 -10.90
N VAL A 180 7.54 -6.98 -10.59
CA VAL A 180 8.25 -5.84 -10.03
C VAL A 180 9.41 -5.44 -10.94
N PHE A 181 9.76 -4.14 -10.93
CA PHE A 181 10.70 -3.55 -11.86
C PHE A 181 11.86 -2.88 -11.14
N ARG A 182 13.06 -3.07 -11.65
CA ARG A 182 14.23 -2.29 -11.25
C ARG A 182 15.13 -2.02 -12.46
N ASN A 183 15.29 -0.75 -12.78
CA ASN A 183 16.11 -0.28 -13.90
C ASN A 183 15.72 -0.92 -15.25
N ASP A 184 16.45 -1.91 -15.71
CA ASP A 184 16.20 -2.66 -16.95
C ASP A 184 15.72 -4.11 -16.69
N ARG A 185 15.36 -4.44 -15.45
CA ARG A 185 14.92 -5.78 -15.04
C ARG A 185 13.46 -5.81 -14.70
N VAL A 186 12.79 -6.85 -15.17
CA VAL A 186 11.42 -7.24 -14.82
C VAL A 186 11.48 -8.62 -14.20
N GLU A 187 10.92 -8.80 -13.02
CA GLU A 187 10.96 -10.08 -12.31
C GLU A 187 9.60 -10.39 -11.67
N THR A 188 9.35 -11.67 -11.50
CA THR A 188 8.25 -12.23 -10.70
C THR A 188 8.82 -12.96 -9.49
N ASP A 189 7.98 -13.32 -8.53
CA ASP A 189 8.43 -13.96 -7.28
C ASP A 189 9.62 -13.21 -6.67
N ALA A 190 9.49 -11.88 -6.58
CA ALA A 190 10.60 -10.98 -6.28
C ALA A 190 10.17 -9.81 -5.39
N VAL A 191 11.14 -9.12 -4.85
CA VAL A 191 10.99 -7.84 -4.14
C VAL A 191 11.95 -6.81 -4.73
N VAL A 192 11.46 -5.59 -4.89
CA VAL A 192 12.26 -4.38 -5.14
C VAL A 192 12.17 -3.50 -3.91
N LEU A 193 13.33 -3.09 -3.41
CA LEU A 193 13.43 -2.08 -2.36
C LEU A 193 14.09 -0.83 -2.95
N ALA A 194 13.52 0.35 -2.66
CA ALA A 194 14.19 1.62 -2.95
C ALA A 194 14.43 2.38 -1.64
N LEU A 195 15.70 2.70 -1.38
CA LEU A 195 16.12 3.53 -0.26
C LEU A 195 16.13 4.99 -0.71
N ILE A 196 15.40 5.83 0.01
CA ILE A 196 15.49 7.28 -0.05
C ILE A 196 16.25 7.71 1.20
N ALA A 197 17.45 8.25 1.03
CA ALA A 197 18.21 8.88 2.09
C ALA A 197 18.07 10.41 1.95
N ALA A 198 17.60 11.11 2.98
CA ALA A 198 17.19 12.51 2.92
C ALA A 198 17.78 13.34 4.06
N GLU A 199 17.91 14.66 3.84
CA GLU A 199 18.32 15.62 4.88
C GLU A 199 17.21 15.84 5.92
N ASP A 200 15.94 15.81 5.51
CA ASP A 200 14.76 15.95 6.35
C ASP A 200 13.88 14.67 6.27
N PRO A 201 13.11 14.32 7.31
CA PRO A 201 12.24 13.16 7.29
C PRO A 201 11.12 13.30 6.25
N LEU A 202 10.79 12.20 5.59
CA LEU A 202 9.67 12.14 4.66
C LEU A 202 8.40 11.73 5.42
N PRO A 203 7.30 12.49 5.32
CA PRO A 203 6.02 12.11 5.88
C PRO A 203 5.48 10.81 5.26
N VAL A 204 5.11 9.88 6.11
CA VAL A 204 4.45 8.63 5.73
C VAL A 204 3.23 8.42 6.61
N THR A 205 2.08 8.23 5.99
CA THR A 205 0.81 7.99 6.71
C THR A 205 0.00 6.89 6.07
N VAL A 206 -0.83 6.26 6.88
CA VAL A 206 -1.80 5.25 6.44
C VAL A 206 -3.15 5.50 7.09
N ASN A 207 -4.23 5.18 6.37
CA ASN A 207 -5.57 5.16 6.96
C ASN A 207 -6.50 4.22 6.17
N HIS A 208 -7.55 3.76 6.84
CA HIS A 208 -8.63 2.95 6.27
C HIS A 208 -9.98 3.44 6.81
N GLY A 209 -11.05 3.17 6.08
CA GLY A 209 -12.39 3.64 6.44
C GLY A 209 -13.24 2.64 7.24
N HIS A 210 -12.64 1.57 7.78
CA HIS A 210 -13.35 0.52 8.48
C HIS A 210 -13.56 0.82 9.96
N GLU A 211 -14.79 0.60 10.45
CA GLU A 211 -15.19 0.71 11.85
C GLU A 211 -15.70 -0.65 12.36
N PRO A 212 -15.38 -1.07 13.61
CA PRO A 212 -15.85 -2.34 14.13
C PRO A 212 -17.37 -2.33 14.36
N ILE A 213 -18.05 -3.38 13.89
CA ILE A 213 -19.49 -3.58 14.06
C ILE A 213 -19.83 -4.81 14.94
N SER A 214 -18.84 -5.60 15.30
CA SER A 214 -19.02 -6.77 16.18
C SER A 214 -18.26 -6.66 17.49
N GLU A 215 -18.64 -7.48 18.47
CA GLU A 215 -17.78 -7.80 19.60
C GLU A 215 -16.53 -8.55 19.14
N ALA A 216 -15.47 -8.56 19.97
CA ALA A 216 -14.26 -9.32 19.67
C ALA A 216 -14.55 -10.83 19.64
N MET A 217 -13.94 -11.51 18.68
CA MET A 217 -13.95 -12.97 18.53
C MET A 217 -12.51 -13.47 18.45
N THR A 218 -12.26 -14.66 18.98
CA THR A 218 -10.92 -15.27 18.93
C THR A 218 -10.84 -16.23 17.74
N VAL A 219 -9.76 -16.16 16.96
CA VAL A 219 -9.41 -17.17 15.95
C VAL A 219 -9.02 -18.46 16.69
N THR A 220 -9.89 -19.46 16.71
CA THR A 220 -9.67 -20.70 17.45
C THR A 220 -9.08 -21.82 16.60
N ARG A 221 -9.15 -21.70 15.26
CA ARG A 221 -8.48 -22.60 14.33
C ARG A 221 -8.17 -21.89 13.01
N ALA A 222 -6.89 -21.90 12.61
CA ALA A 222 -6.42 -21.38 11.33
C ALA A 222 -5.22 -22.19 10.81
N GLU A 223 -5.02 -22.16 9.48
CA GLU A 223 -3.85 -22.71 8.81
C GLU A 223 -3.47 -21.79 7.64
N GLY A 224 -2.31 -21.15 7.73
CA GLY A 224 -1.89 -20.16 6.73
C GLY A 224 -2.86 -18.99 6.64
N SER A 225 -3.42 -18.76 5.46
CA SER A 225 -4.41 -17.71 5.20
C SER A 225 -5.87 -18.14 5.37
N THR A 226 -6.11 -19.40 5.76
CA THR A 226 -7.46 -19.94 5.97
C THR A 226 -7.83 -19.95 7.44
N VAL A 227 -8.89 -19.22 7.82
CA VAL A 227 -9.48 -19.22 9.16
C VAL A 227 -10.69 -20.16 9.17
N TYR A 228 -10.59 -21.24 9.91
CA TYR A 228 -11.66 -22.25 10.01
C TYR A 228 -12.69 -21.94 11.07
N GLU A 229 -12.25 -21.40 12.22
CA GLU A 229 -13.12 -21.19 13.38
C GLU A 229 -12.86 -19.86 14.08
N LEU A 230 -13.96 -19.16 14.41
CA LEU A 230 -14.02 -18.01 15.30
C LEU A 230 -14.86 -18.40 16.53
N ASP A 231 -14.30 -18.27 17.73
CA ASP A 231 -14.92 -18.70 19.01
C ASP A 231 -15.44 -20.16 18.99
N GLY A 232 -14.74 -21.06 18.28
CA GLY A 232 -15.11 -22.48 18.15
C GLY A 232 -16.29 -22.74 17.23
N ARG A 233 -16.72 -21.77 16.43
CA ARG A 233 -17.76 -21.88 15.40
C ARG A 233 -17.14 -21.78 14.01
N PRO A 234 -17.74 -22.35 12.95
CA PRO A 234 -17.31 -22.10 11.57
C PRO A 234 -17.16 -20.60 11.30
N ALA A 235 -16.01 -20.21 10.73
CA ALA A 235 -15.65 -18.79 10.61
C ALA A 235 -16.66 -18.01 9.75
N PHE A 236 -17.12 -18.59 8.63
CA PHE A 236 -18.11 -17.94 7.78
C PHE A 236 -19.45 -17.74 8.51
N GLU A 237 -19.91 -18.72 9.31
CA GLU A 237 -21.14 -18.57 10.09
C GLU A 237 -21.03 -17.43 11.13
N ALA A 238 -19.89 -17.36 11.84
CA ALA A 238 -19.67 -16.31 12.83
C ALA A 238 -19.62 -14.92 12.18
N TRP A 239 -18.93 -14.80 11.05
CA TRP A 239 -18.89 -13.59 10.25
C TRP A 239 -20.28 -13.19 9.73
N ARG A 240 -20.99 -14.15 9.11
CA ARG A 240 -22.36 -13.94 8.58
C ARG A 240 -23.33 -13.45 9.64
N ASP A 241 -23.28 -14.06 10.85
CA ASP A 241 -24.15 -13.65 11.95
C ASP A 241 -23.81 -12.22 12.43
N ALA A 242 -22.52 -11.84 12.43
CA ALA A 242 -22.08 -10.53 12.84
C ALA A 242 -22.55 -9.41 11.90
N ILE A 243 -22.63 -9.67 10.60
CA ILE A 243 -23.04 -8.68 9.58
C ILE A 243 -24.53 -8.63 9.30
N ARG A 244 -25.31 -9.58 9.81
CA ARG A 244 -26.73 -9.83 9.46
C ARG A 244 -27.62 -8.59 9.50
N GLU A 245 -27.61 -7.87 10.61
CA GLU A 245 -28.46 -6.68 10.79
C GLU A 245 -27.99 -5.55 9.89
N ASP A 246 -26.68 -5.26 9.90
CA ASP A 246 -26.08 -4.16 9.14
C ASP A 246 -26.22 -4.36 7.62
N ALA A 247 -25.94 -5.57 7.11
CA ALA A 247 -26.12 -5.90 5.69
C ALA A 247 -27.59 -5.77 5.24
N LYS A 248 -28.52 -6.14 6.10
CA LYS A 248 -29.95 -5.99 5.80
C LYS A 248 -30.39 -4.52 5.81
N GLU A 249 -29.92 -3.73 6.77
CA GLU A 249 -30.29 -2.30 6.89
C GLU A 249 -29.63 -1.45 5.81
N THR A 250 -28.36 -1.72 5.51
CA THR A 250 -27.53 -0.88 4.62
C THR A 250 -27.70 -1.25 3.15
N TYR A 251 -27.79 -2.56 2.80
CA TYR A 251 -27.80 -3.04 1.42
C TYR A 251 -29.08 -3.77 1.02
N ASP A 252 -30.03 -3.98 1.96
CA ASP A 252 -31.24 -4.81 1.78
C ASP A 252 -30.96 -6.27 1.39
N ILE A 253 -29.78 -6.81 1.80
CA ILE A 253 -29.34 -8.18 1.51
C ILE A 253 -29.70 -9.08 2.68
N ASP A 254 -30.32 -10.25 2.37
CA ASP A 254 -30.53 -11.33 3.32
C ASP A 254 -29.32 -12.29 3.28
N VAL A 255 -28.49 -12.22 4.30
CA VAL A 255 -27.24 -13.03 4.37
C VAL A 255 -27.49 -14.56 4.47
N ASP A 256 -28.72 -14.99 4.77
CA ASP A 256 -29.08 -16.42 4.78
C ASP A 256 -29.42 -16.93 3.36
N GLU A 257 -29.60 -16.02 2.39
CA GLU A 257 -29.84 -16.35 1.00
C GLU A 257 -28.60 -16.21 0.11
N LEU A 258 -27.40 -15.95 0.70
CA LEU A 258 -26.15 -15.83 -0.04
C LEU A 258 -25.79 -17.13 -0.74
N GLU A 259 -25.46 -17.05 -2.02
CA GLU A 259 -24.97 -18.14 -2.84
C GLU A 259 -23.44 -18.06 -3.01
N ALA A 260 -22.77 -19.21 -3.05
CA ALA A 260 -21.34 -19.32 -3.30
C ALA A 260 -20.97 -18.63 -4.62
N GLY A 261 -19.99 -17.71 -4.57
CA GLY A 261 -19.51 -16.95 -5.73
C GLY A 261 -20.48 -15.92 -6.29
N SER A 262 -21.57 -15.59 -5.58
CA SER A 262 -22.50 -14.52 -6.02
C SER A 262 -21.87 -13.13 -5.92
N GLU A 263 -22.39 -12.18 -6.71
CA GLU A 263 -21.98 -10.77 -6.64
C GLU A 263 -22.22 -10.17 -5.25
N ASP A 264 -23.32 -10.54 -4.60
CA ASP A 264 -23.63 -10.10 -3.23
C ASP A 264 -22.59 -10.61 -2.23
N LEU A 265 -22.16 -11.89 -2.34
CA LEU A 265 -21.10 -12.42 -1.47
C LEU A 265 -19.79 -11.65 -1.67
N VAL A 266 -19.35 -11.47 -2.90
CA VAL A 266 -18.11 -10.74 -3.22
C VAL A 266 -18.17 -9.30 -2.69
N MET A 267 -19.29 -8.62 -2.88
CA MET A 267 -19.49 -7.26 -2.40
C MET A 267 -19.46 -7.20 -0.87
N LEU A 268 -20.11 -8.13 -0.18
CA LEU A 268 -20.11 -8.16 1.29
C LEU A 268 -18.73 -8.49 1.86
N LEU A 269 -17.97 -9.42 1.25
CA LEU A 269 -16.59 -9.74 1.67
C LEU A 269 -15.65 -8.54 1.52
N GLY A 270 -15.89 -7.65 0.56
CA GLY A 270 -15.12 -6.41 0.40
C GLY A 270 -15.54 -5.27 1.34
N ARG A 271 -16.73 -5.33 1.94
CA ARG A 271 -17.25 -4.29 2.84
C ARG A 271 -17.20 -4.67 4.32
N TYR A 272 -17.21 -5.97 4.61
CA TYR A 272 -17.19 -6.53 5.96
C TYR A 272 -15.93 -7.37 6.15
N GLU A 273 -14.87 -6.72 6.54
CA GLU A 273 -13.55 -7.31 6.71
C GLU A 273 -13.24 -7.61 8.19
N LEU A 274 -12.19 -8.35 8.47
CA LEU A 274 -11.74 -8.56 9.83
C LEU A 274 -10.70 -7.50 10.22
N GLY A 275 -10.99 -6.76 11.29
CA GLY A 275 -10.05 -5.89 11.97
C GLY A 275 -9.32 -6.63 13.08
N ILE A 276 -8.00 -6.62 13.04
CA ILE A 276 -7.11 -7.08 14.11
C ILE A 276 -6.67 -5.84 14.87
N GLU A 277 -7.00 -5.77 16.16
CA GLU A 277 -6.57 -4.65 17.01
C GLU A 277 -5.03 -4.62 17.07
N SER A 278 -4.43 -3.49 16.71
CA SER A 278 -2.99 -3.30 16.84
C SER A 278 -2.64 -3.29 18.31
N GLU A 279 -1.83 -4.26 18.77
CA GLU A 279 -1.34 -4.23 20.15
C GLU A 279 -0.35 -3.06 20.28
N PRO A 280 -0.57 -2.11 21.22
CA PRO A 280 0.46 -1.14 21.54
C PRO A 280 1.68 -1.93 22.07
N GLU A 281 2.86 -1.64 21.55
CA GLU A 281 4.09 -2.28 22.02
C GLU A 281 4.17 -2.28 23.56
N ALA A 282 4.49 -3.43 24.14
CA ALA A 282 4.40 -3.68 25.58
C ALA A 282 5.44 -2.91 26.42
N ASP A 283 6.26 -2.03 25.86
CA ASP A 283 7.38 -1.33 26.48
C ASP A 283 7.21 0.18 26.68
N ALA A 284 6.03 0.75 26.43
CA ALA A 284 5.76 2.14 26.82
C ALA A 284 5.54 2.24 28.34
N ASP A 285 6.63 2.30 29.10
CA ASP A 285 6.63 2.52 30.56
C ASP A 285 5.98 3.87 30.90
N GLY A 286 4.74 3.82 31.37
CA GLY A 286 4.12 4.91 32.12
C GLY A 286 2.66 5.19 31.80
N LEU A 287 1.84 5.32 32.86
CA LEU A 287 0.43 5.74 32.81
C LEU A 287 0.21 7.02 31.96
N ALA A 288 1.20 7.91 31.89
CA ALA A 288 1.14 9.15 31.13
C ALA A 288 1.23 8.90 29.60
N SER A 289 2.02 7.95 29.13
CA SER A 289 2.09 7.53 27.73
C SER A 289 0.76 6.91 27.30
N ARG A 290 0.24 5.96 28.09
CA ARG A 290 -1.08 5.31 27.84
C ARG A 290 -2.25 6.30 27.81
N ILE A 291 -2.21 7.36 28.64
CA ILE A 291 -3.22 8.43 28.63
C ILE A 291 -3.03 9.32 27.39
N LYS A 292 -1.79 9.60 26.98
CA LYS A 292 -1.48 10.38 25.79
C LYS A 292 -1.97 9.65 24.53
N THR A 293 -1.59 8.40 24.35
CA THR A 293 -2.04 7.52 23.25
C THR A 293 -3.58 7.39 23.23
N PHE A 294 -4.23 7.20 24.40
CA PHE A 294 -5.69 7.12 24.50
C PHE A 294 -6.41 8.44 24.15
N ILE A 295 -5.80 9.59 24.44
CA ILE A 295 -6.38 10.90 24.10
C ILE A 295 -6.11 11.22 22.63
N GLU A 296 -4.93 10.91 22.11
CA GLU A 296 -4.54 11.10 20.73
C GLU A 296 -5.33 10.17 19.80
N SER A 297 -5.51 8.90 20.13
CA SER A 297 -6.35 7.97 19.38
C SER A 297 -7.84 8.33 19.33
N LYS A 298 -8.35 9.10 20.33
CA LYS A 298 -9.72 9.62 20.30
C LYS A 298 -9.89 10.95 19.57
N LEU A 299 -8.80 11.69 19.36
CA LEU A 299 -8.81 12.97 18.65
C LEU A 299 -8.43 12.83 17.17
N ILE A 300 -7.68 11.78 16.84
CA ILE A 300 -7.39 11.35 15.48
C ILE A 300 -8.24 10.08 15.29
N SER A 301 -9.29 10.13 14.51
CA SER A 301 -10.17 8.99 14.20
C SER A 301 -9.42 7.95 13.35
N THR A 302 -8.45 7.30 13.95
CA THR A 302 -7.77 6.12 13.44
C THR A 302 -8.24 4.96 14.28
N THR A 303 -8.83 3.97 13.66
CA THR A 303 -9.53 2.91 14.39
C THR A 303 -8.63 1.90 15.06
N GLY A 304 -7.30 2.00 14.97
CA GLY A 304 -6.34 1.10 15.62
C GLY A 304 -6.45 -0.37 15.21
N TYR A 305 -6.94 -0.61 13.98
CA TYR A 305 -7.12 -1.96 13.44
C TYR A 305 -6.31 -2.17 12.16
N ASN A 306 -5.62 -3.30 12.08
CA ASN A 306 -5.09 -3.82 10.82
C ASN A 306 -6.19 -4.62 10.12
N ILE A 307 -6.61 -4.18 8.94
CA ILE A 307 -7.69 -4.81 8.20
C ILE A 307 -7.19 -6.05 7.45
N ARG A 308 -8.02 -7.09 7.40
CA ARG A 308 -7.78 -8.35 6.70
C ARG A 308 -8.95 -8.67 5.81
N TRP A 309 -8.69 -8.66 4.52
CA TRP A 309 -9.69 -8.91 3.48
C TRP A 309 -9.94 -10.42 3.31
N PRO A 310 -11.18 -10.91 3.53
CA PRO A 310 -11.55 -12.32 3.37
C PRO A 310 -11.96 -12.67 1.92
N GLY A 311 -11.53 -11.94 0.94
CA GLY A 311 -12.04 -11.97 -0.43
C GLY A 311 -11.68 -13.21 -1.25
N HIS A 312 -10.81 -14.08 -0.75
CA HIS A 312 -10.56 -15.39 -1.37
C HIS A 312 -11.64 -16.42 -1.00
N THR A 313 -12.56 -16.07 -0.11
CA THR A 313 -13.69 -16.92 0.29
C THR A 313 -14.67 -17.05 -0.86
N THR A 314 -14.88 -18.27 -1.34
CA THR A 314 -15.78 -18.59 -2.46
C THR A 314 -17.00 -19.40 -2.03
N ASP A 315 -17.01 -19.95 -0.82
CA ASP A 315 -18.08 -20.80 -0.28
C ASP A 315 -18.86 -20.02 0.81
N THR A 316 -20.10 -20.44 1.04
CA THR A 316 -20.99 -19.89 2.07
C THR A 316 -21.09 -20.79 3.30
N GLU A 317 -20.29 -21.84 3.36
CA GLU A 317 -20.17 -22.74 4.50
C GLU A 317 -18.69 -23.06 4.78
N GLY A 318 -18.25 -22.91 6.03
CA GLY A 318 -16.91 -23.34 6.44
C GLY A 318 -15.94 -22.20 6.73
N PRO A 319 -14.74 -22.19 6.14
CA PRO A 319 -13.70 -21.22 6.46
C PRO A 319 -13.93 -19.86 5.79
N LEU A 320 -13.18 -18.87 6.29
CA LEU A 320 -12.87 -17.63 5.57
C LEU A 320 -11.45 -17.73 5.03
N ASP A 321 -11.26 -17.37 3.76
CA ASP A 321 -9.97 -17.38 3.08
C ASP A 321 -9.48 -15.95 2.80
N PHE A 322 -8.27 -15.66 3.25
CA PHE A 322 -7.66 -14.33 3.24
C PHE A 322 -6.49 -14.25 2.24
N ALA A 323 -6.12 -13.05 1.85
CA ALA A 323 -4.91 -12.80 1.06
C ALA A 323 -3.61 -13.06 1.86
N VAL A 324 -3.67 -12.94 3.20
CA VAL A 324 -2.53 -13.12 4.10
C VAL A 324 -2.91 -13.97 5.31
N SER A 325 -1.89 -14.51 6.00
CA SER A 325 -2.11 -15.37 7.16
C SER A 325 -2.71 -14.62 8.35
N VAL A 326 -3.63 -15.32 9.06
CA VAL A 326 -4.21 -14.91 10.34
C VAL A 326 -3.94 -16.03 11.34
N SER A 327 -3.27 -15.72 12.45
CA SER A 327 -2.81 -16.72 13.41
C SER A 327 -3.90 -17.15 14.40
N GLU A 328 -3.84 -18.40 14.87
CA GLU A 328 -4.65 -18.85 16.01
C GLU A 328 -4.34 -18.02 17.25
N GLY A 329 -5.37 -17.72 18.03
CA GLY A 329 -5.29 -16.89 19.23
C GLY A 329 -5.45 -15.39 18.97
N THR A 330 -5.45 -14.95 17.70
CA THR A 330 -5.68 -13.55 17.35
C THR A 330 -7.12 -13.14 17.72
N GLU A 331 -7.28 -12.00 18.37
CA GLU A 331 -8.59 -11.36 18.55
C GLU A 331 -8.92 -10.52 17.31
N VAL A 332 -10.12 -10.72 16.78
CA VAL A 332 -10.61 -10.05 15.58
C VAL A 332 -12.01 -9.47 15.81
N ARG A 333 -12.34 -8.42 15.09
CA ARG A 333 -13.72 -7.90 14.99
C ARG A 333 -14.13 -7.86 13.53
N VAL A 334 -15.40 -8.09 13.25
CA VAL A 334 -15.93 -7.73 11.94
C VAL A 334 -16.06 -6.22 11.90
N THR A 335 -15.51 -5.64 10.84
CA THR A 335 -15.55 -4.20 10.57
C THR A 335 -16.37 -3.93 9.32
N HIS A 336 -16.86 -2.72 9.17
CA HIS A 336 -17.61 -2.27 8.01
C HIS A 336 -17.09 -0.92 7.54
N SER A 337 -17.12 -0.70 6.24
CA SER A 337 -16.94 0.63 5.66
C SER A 337 -17.87 0.86 4.47
N ASN A 338 -18.27 2.08 4.28
CA ASN A 338 -18.99 2.54 3.10
C ASN A 338 -18.13 3.54 2.30
N LYS A 339 -18.63 3.96 1.12
CA LYS A 339 -17.91 4.88 0.24
C LYS A 339 -17.48 6.18 0.92
N SER A 340 -18.36 6.78 1.74
CA SER A 340 -18.02 8.03 2.44
C SER A 340 -16.94 7.86 3.49
N ASP A 341 -16.90 6.70 4.16
CA ASP A 341 -15.88 6.37 5.14
C ASP A 341 -14.51 6.22 4.47
N GLN A 342 -14.48 5.59 3.29
CA GLN A 342 -13.28 5.44 2.48
C GLN A 342 -12.72 6.79 1.98
N VAL A 343 -13.58 7.70 1.49
CA VAL A 343 -13.16 9.06 1.09
C VAL A 343 -12.71 9.89 2.30
N TYR A 344 -13.37 9.72 3.46
CA TYR A 344 -12.96 10.40 4.69
C TYR A 344 -11.59 9.89 5.20
N ALA A 345 -11.35 8.60 5.13
CA ALA A 345 -10.09 7.98 5.54
C ALA A 345 -8.91 8.51 4.73
N VAL A 346 -9.01 8.55 3.40
CA VAL A 346 -7.92 9.05 2.56
C VAL A 346 -7.67 10.54 2.75
N ARG A 347 -8.72 11.33 3.01
CA ARG A 347 -8.58 12.74 3.40
C ARG A 347 -7.76 12.89 4.68
N ASN A 348 -8.02 12.05 5.67
CA ASN A 348 -7.29 12.06 6.94
C ASN A 348 -5.83 11.67 6.73
N ALA A 349 -5.54 10.61 5.95
CA ALA A 349 -4.19 10.23 5.61
C ALA A 349 -3.42 11.40 4.97
N ALA A 350 -4.00 12.02 3.94
CA ALA A 350 -3.39 13.16 3.23
C ALA A 350 -3.15 14.36 4.15
N ASN A 351 -4.15 14.76 4.96
CA ASN A 351 -3.99 15.86 5.91
C ASN A 351 -2.94 15.57 6.98
N ASN A 352 -2.87 14.34 7.48
CA ASN A 352 -1.88 13.95 8.47
C ASN A 352 -0.47 14.04 7.89
N ALA A 353 -0.24 13.53 6.67
CA ALA A 353 1.04 13.63 5.98
C ALA A 353 1.48 15.09 5.78
N VAL A 354 0.58 15.97 5.35
CA VAL A 354 0.87 17.41 5.21
C VAL A 354 1.19 18.05 6.56
N ASN A 355 0.49 17.68 7.63
CA ASN A 355 0.73 18.23 8.97
C ASN A 355 2.11 17.84 9.52
N GLU A 356 2.66 16.69 9.15
CA GLU A 356 4.01 16.26 9.54
C GLU A 356 5.10 17.14 8.96
N LEU A 357 4.87 17.81 7.83
CA LEU A 357 5.78 18.80 7.26
C LEU A 357 5.92 20.10 8.08
N ARG A 358 5.10 20.26 9.14
CA ARG A 358 5.16 21.40 10.09
C ARG A 358 5.15 22.76 9.42
N GLY A 359 4.44 22.88 8.29
CA GLY A 359 4.28 24.11 7.52
C GLY A 359 5.30 24.27 6.37
N GLY A 360 6.06 23.23 6.04
CA GLY A 360 6.77 23.12 4.76
C GLY A 360 5.79 22.89 3.60
N ASN A 361 6.23 23.18 2.38
CA ASN A 361 5.45 22.88 1.19
C ASN A 361 5.71 21.43 0.74
N VAL A 362 4.74 20.87 0.01
CA VAL A 362 4.84 19.55 -0.62
C VAL A 362 5.34 19.72 -2.05
N ALA A 363 6.43 19.05 -2.42
CA ALA A 363 6.85 18.95 -3.81
C ALA A 363 5.99 17.97 -4.60
N GLY A 364 5.61 16.84 -3.96
CA GLY A 364 4.77 15.81 -4.54
C GLY A 364 4.72 14.57 -3.66
N GLY A 365 4.16 13.47 -4.18
CA GLY A 365 4.03 12.25 -3.40
C GLY A 365 3.77 10.97 -4.18
N PHE A 366 3.91 9.83 -3.49
CA PHE A 366 3.42 8.53 -3.95
C PHE A 366 2.28 8.06 -3.07
N VAL A 367 1.28 7.45 -3.71
CA VAL A 367 0.09 6.91 -3.04
C VAL A 367 -0.07 5.43 -3.40
N TYR A 368 -0.11 4.60 -2.38
CA TYR A 368 -0.33 3.16 -2.49
C TYR A 368 -1.73 2.88 -1.96
N ASP A 369 -2.70 2.68 -2.85
CA ASP A 369 -4.11 2.54 -2.51
C ASP A 369 -4.57 1.10 -2.77
N CYS A 370 -5.39 0.53 -1.90
CA CYS A 370 -5.81 -0.85 -2.06
C CYS A 370 -6.80 -1.03 -3.22
N ALA A 371 -6.61 -2.04 -4.06
CA ALA A 371 -7.58 -2.43 -5.08
C ALA A 371 -8.98 -2.72 -4.48
N CYS A 372 -9.04 -3.20 -3.22
CA CYS A 372 -10.32 -3.37 -2.51
C CYS A 372 -11.05 -2.05 -2.30
N ARG A 373 -10.31 -0.93 -2.07
CA ARG A 373 -10.92 0.39 -1.95
C ARG A 373 -11.53 0.84 -3.27
N ALA A 374 -10.82 0.62 -4.40
CA ALA A 374 -11.37 0.90 -5.72
C ALA A 374 -12.64 0.08 -5.98
N MET A 375 -12.69 -1.20 -5.59
CA MET A 375 -13.90 -2.02 -5.65
C MET A 375 -15.05 -1.45 -4.79
N ILE A 376 -14.77 -0.94 -3.59
CA ILE A 376 -15.78 -0.32 -2.71
C ILE A 376 -16.30 0.98 -3.32
N LEU A 377 -15.40 1.82 -3.81
CA LEU A 377 -15.72 3.14 -4.35
C LEU A 377 -16.38 3.06 -5.74
N GLY A 378 -15.90 2.15 -6.60
CA GLY A 378 -16.37 2.04 -7.97
C GLY A 378 -16.21 3.37 -8.73
N ASP A 379 -17.26 3.85 -9.36
CA ASP A 379 -17.26 5.12 -10.11
C ASP A 379 -16.91 6.37 -9.25
N ASP A 380 -16.93 6.25 -7.92
CA ASP A 380 -16.58 7.35 -7.00
C ASP A 380 -15.08 7.30 -6.59
N PHE A 381 -14.22 6.48 -7.24
CA PHE A 381 -12.79 6.42 -6.92
C PHE A 381 -12.08 7.74 -7.23
N ASP A 382 -12.47 8.42 -8.31
CA ASP A 382 -11.95 9.75 -8.64
C ASP A 382 -12.28 10.80 -7.56
N ASP A 383 -13.40 10.66 -6.82
CA ASP A 383 -13.70 11.54 -5.67
C ASP A 383 -12.65 11.37 -4.55
N ALA A 384 -12.09 10.17 -4.38
CA ALA A 384 -10.99 9.93 -3.43
C ALA A 384 -9.69 10.55 -3.95
N VAL A 385 -9.38 10.42 -5.24
CA VAL A 385 -8.21 11.05 -5.90
C VAL A 385 -8.30 12.58 -5.77
N ASP A 386 -9.42 13.19 -6.10
CA ASP A 386 -9.68 14.64 -5.95
C ASP A 386 -9.52 15.08 -4.48
N THR A 387 -9.93 14.22 -3.55
CA THR A 387 -9.82 14.49 -2.11
C THR A 387 -8.36 14.50 -1.66
N ILE A 388 -7.52 13.58 -2.14
CA ILE A 388 -6.08 13.59 -1.91
C ILE A 388 -5.48 14.87 -2.48
N HIS A 389 -5.73 15.15 -3.75
CA HIS A 389 -5.21 16.35 -4.42
C HIS A 389 -5.57 17.64 -3.67
N SER A 390 -6.85 17.77 -3.27
CA SER A 390 -7.31 18.94 -2.50
C SER A 390 -6.61 19.09 -1.13
N ALA A 391 -6.15 18.01 -0.53
CA ALA A 391 -5.48 18.02 0.78
C ALA A 391 -3.97 18.29 0.65
N ILE A 392 -3.32 17.70 -0.35
CA ILE A 392 -1.87 17.79 -0.57
C ILE A 392 -1.49 19.07 -1.31
N ASP A 393 -2.33 19.56 -2.25
CA ASP A 393 -2.11 20.69 -3.15
C ASP A 393 -0.78 20.59 -3.94
N ALA A 394 -0.43 19.35 -4.37
CA ALA A 394 0.79 19.03 -5.10
C ALA A 394 0.56 17.79 -6.00
N PRO A 395 1.42 17.53 -7.02
CA PRO A 395 1.32 16.35 -7.85
C PRO A 395 1.57 15.07 -7.07
N PHE A 396 0.93 13.97 -7.45
CA PHE A 396 1.22 12.64 -6.93
C PHE A 396 0.94 11.55 -7.96
N ALA A 397 1.68 10.46 -7.87
CA ALA A 397 1.44 9.26 -8.66
C ALA A 397 1.07 8.09 -7.71
N GLY A 398 0.14 7.26 -8.12
CA GLY A 398 -0.30 6.13 -7.31
C GLY A 398 -0.79 4.94 -8.12
N PHE A 399 -0.99 3.83 -7.43
CA PHE A 399 -1.55 2.62 -8.02
C PHE A 399 -2.41 1.84 -7.03
N GLU A 400 -3.30 1.01 -7.58
CA GLU A 400 -4.12 0.07 -6.84
C GLU A 400 -3.34 -1.22 -6.55
N THR A 401 -3.04 -1.43 -5.26
CA THR A 401 -2.20 -2.51 -4.74
C THR A 401 -3.03 -3.74 -4.33
N TYR A 402 -2.39 -4.91 -4.26
CA TYR A 402 -2.97 -6.11 -3.63
C TYR A 402 -2.75 -6.17 -2.10
N GLY A 403 -2.22 -5.11 -1.52
CA GLY A 403 -2.04 -4.92 -0.11
C GLY A 403 -0.90 -3.95 0.16
N GLU A 404 -1.10 -3.07 1.12
CA GLU A 404 -0.24 -1.94 1.42
C GLU A 404 0.79 -2.29 2.48
N VAL A 405 1.96 -1.67 2.37
CA VAL A 405 3.03 -1.73 3.36
C VAL A 405 3.16 -0.35 4.01
N CYS A 406 3.08 -0.31 5.34
CA CYS A 406 3.37 0.89 6.11
C CYS A 406 3.90 0.51 7.50
N SER A 407 5.07 1.01 7.87
CA SER A 407 5.66 0.82 9.20
C SER A 407 6.14 2.14 9.82
N ALA A 408 5.45 3.23 9.51
CA ALA A 408 5.81 4.56 10.00
C ALA A 408 5.06 4.97 11.28
N ASP A 409 3.99 4.28 11.65
CA ASP A 409 3.11 4.64 12.76
C ASP A 409 3.07 3.49 13.78
N GLU A 410 3.32 3.78 15.05
CA GLU A 410 3.27 2.80 16.15
C GLU A 410 1.91 2.10 16.26
N ASP A 411 0.83 2.76 15.81
CA ASP A 411 -0.55 2.23 15.84
C ASP A 411 -0.92 1.43 14.58
N TYR A 412 -0.15 1.54 13.48
CA TYR A 412 -0.44 0.95 12.16
C TYR A 412 0.80 0.38 11.48
N THR A 413 1.59 -0.39 12.19
CA THR A 413 2.76 -1.04 11.58
C THR A 413 2.39 -2.30 10.81
N GLY A 414 3.01 -2.50 9.67
CA GLY A 414 3.01 -3.76 8.97
C GLY A 414 2.33 -3.76 7.60
N TYR A 415 1.69 -4.86 7.30
CA TYR A 415 0.97 -5.08 6.05
C TYR A 415 -0.52 -4.87 6.25
N HIS A 416 -1.14 -4.13 5.34
CA HIS A 416 -2.54 -3.71 5.41
C HIS A 416 -3.33 -4.21 4.20
N ASN A 417 -4.64 -4.25 4.35
CA ASN A 417 -5.61 -4.35 3.25
C ASN A 417 -6.60 -3.20 3.40
N THR A 418 -7.22 -2.82 2.30
CA THR A 418 -8.29 -1.81 2.23
C THR A 418 -7.89 -0.48 2.87
N SER A 419 -6.61 -0.13 2.76
CA SER A 419 -6.03 1.12 3.25
C SER A 419 -5.45 1.98 2.11
N SER A 420 -5.10 3.21 2.44
CA SER A 420 -4.33 4.10 1.58
C SER A 420 -3.10 4.58 2.33
N VAL A 421 -1.93 4.35 1.75
CA VAL A 421 -0.62 4.77 2.27
C VAL A 421 -0.11 5.93 1.43
N ILE A 422 0.32 7.01 2.08
CA ILE A 422 0.79 8.23 1.44
C ILE A 422 2.22 8.53 1.88
N LEU A 423 3.11 8.68 0.91
CA LEU A 423 4.48 9.16 1.09
C LEU A 423 4.63 10.53 0.44
N LEU A 424 5.02 11.56 1.19
CA LEU A 424 5.22 12.91 0.67
C LEU A 424 6.69 13.29 0.60
N PHE A 425 7.01 14.11 -0.39
CA PHE A 425 8.31 14.73 -0.60
C PHE A 425 8.21 16.23 -0.28
N PRO A 426 8.98 16.75 0.69
CA PRO A 426 9.06 18.19 0.96
C PRO A 426 9.83 18.92 -0.17
N GLU A 427 9.46 20.24 -0.42
CA GLU A 427 10.19 21.13 -1.35
C GLU A 427 11.63 21.42 -0.93
#